data_c49652463d4c56cdf33e531b12a7c8f6
#
_entry.id   c49652463d4c56cdf33e531b12a7c8f6
#
_cell.length_a   1.000
_cell.length_b   1.000
_cell.length_c   1.000
_cell.angle_alpha   90.00
_cell.angle_beta   90.00
_cell.angle_gamma   90.00
#
_symmetry.space_group_name_H-M   'P 1'
#
loop_
_entity.id
_entity.type
_entity.pdbx_description
1 polymer ?
#
loop_
_entity_poly.entity_id
_entity_poly.type
_entity_poly.pdbx_seq_one_letter_code
_entity_poly.pdbx_strand_id
1 'polypeptide(L)'
;MVTKIQKLASKPVYLCMAKKHDLRELFRNKRSKLCSQELSEASIRIFNHILADKLIEGNLVMLYMSSHNLQELPTDALFSLSSNYDICVPKVINKNGIMEAVMWNKKTPTTTNEWGITEPQSDTYISPENIDTVVVPLMCFDKAGHRVGFGKGYYDRFLKRCYKDVKTVGVSYFEPVDKITDVETTDVALNVIVTPKKVYRF
;
A
#
# COMPACT_ATOMS: atom_id res chain seq x y z
N MET A 1 -11.16 33.30 -26.25
CA MET A 1 -11.39 32.71 -24.93
C MET A 1 -10.56 31.43 -24.82
N VAL A 2 -9.32 31.53 -24.39
CA VAL A 2 -8.41 30.37 -24.26
C VAL A 2 -8.62 29.80 -22.86
N THR A 3 -9.17 28.62 -22.82
CA THR A 3 -9.63 27.92 -21.62
C THR A 3 -8.51 27.73 -20.60
N LYS A 4 -8.81 27.94 -19.34
CA LYS A 4 -7.95 27.88 -18.13
C LYS A 4 -7.18 26.54 -17.94
N ILE A 5 -7.42 25.56 -18.80
CA ILE A 5 -6.85 24.21 -18.76
C ILE A 5 -5.45 24.09 -19.36
N GLN A 6 -5.07 24.99 -20.30
CA GLN A 6 -3.76 24.93 -20.97
C GLN A 6 -2.59 25.54 -20.17
N LYS A 7 -2.86 26.21 -19.03
CA LYS A 7 -1.81 26.84 -18.20
C LYS A 7 -1.27 25.92 -17.09
N LEU A 8 -1.76 24.69 -16.96
CA LEU A 8 -1.31 23.73 -15.93
C LEU A 8 -0.14 22.83 -16.35
N ALA A 9 0.31 22.92 -17.60
CA ALA A 9 1.32 22.00 -18.16
C ALA A 9 2.78 22.44 -18.02
N SER A 10 3.11 23.57 -17.39
CA SER A 10 4.47 24.13 -17.42
C SER A 10 5.06 24.67 -16.11
N LYS A 11 4.46 24.32 -14.94
CA LYS A 11 5.12 24.55 -13.65
C LYS A 11 5.23 23.22 -12.92
N PRO A 12 6.38 22.90 -12.26
CA PRO A 12 6.38 21.84 -11.27
C PRO A 12 5.37 22.25 -10.21
N VAL A 13 4.21 21.56 -10.19
CA VAL A 13 3.21 21.78 -9.15
C VAL A 13 3.86 21.27 -7.87
N TYR A 14 4.44 22.18 -7.10
CA TYR A 14 4.71 21.94 -5.68
C TYR A 14 3.35 21.75 -5.04
N LEU A 15 2.93 20.49 -4.94
CA LEU A 15 1.71 20.09 -4.24
C LEU A 15 1.98 20.20 -2.74
N CYS A 16 2.11 21.44 -2.25
CA CYS A 16 2.42 21.70 -0.85
C CYS A 16 1.29 21.19 0.07
N MET A 17 0.02 21.29 -0.38
CA MET A 17 -1.14 20.91 0.43
C MET A 17 -2.30 20.51 -0.48
N ALA A 18 -2.86 19.32 -0.34
CA ALA A 18 -3.97 18.86 -1.17
C ALA A 18 -4.89 17.87 -0.44
N LYS A 19 -6.11 17.74 -0.93
CA LYS A 19 -7.11 16.79 -0.40
C LYS A 19 -6.84 15.38 -0.98
N LYS A 20 -7.26 14.37 -0.23
CA LYS A 20 -7.15 12.96 -0.64
C LYS A 20 -7.77 12.68 -2.02
N HIS A 21 -8.89 13.34 -2.34
CA HIS A 21 -9.54 13.16 -3.65
C HIS A 21 -8.63 13.61 -4.80
N ASP A 22 -8.10 14.83 -4.73
CA ASP A 22 -7.24 15.42 -5.76
C ASP A 22 -5.92 14.64 -5.89
N LEU A 23 -5.38 14.19 -4.75
CA LEU A 23 -4.18 13.36 -4.72
C LEU A 23 -4.42 11.98 -5.37
N ARG A 24 -5.59 11.35 -5.16
CA ARG A 24 -5.90 10.08 -5.84
C ARG A 24 -5.92 10.25 -7.35
N GLU A 25 -6.55 11.29 -7.87
CA GLU A 25 -6.60 11.56 -9.31
C GLU A 25 -5.19 11.83 -9.87
N LEU A 26 -4.42 12.70 -9.22
CA LEU A 26 -3.07 13.03 -9.64
C LEU A 26 -2.17 11.79 -9.67
N PHE A 27 -2.15 11.00 -8.58
CA PHE A 27 -1.25 9.86 -8.48
C PHE A 27 -1.71 8.66 -9.32
N ARG A 28 -3.00 8.52 -9.60
CA ARG A 28 -3.50 7.59 -10.63
C ARG A 28 -2.95 7.96 -12.00
N ASN A 29 -3.01 9.24 -12.37
CA ASN A 29 -2.44 9.73 -13.62
C ASN A 29 -0.92 9.61 -13.70
N LYS A 30 -0.21 9.74 -12.58
CA LYS A 30 1.24 9.48 -12.54
C LYS A 30 1.56 8.00 -12.73
N ARG A 31 0.81 7.10 -12.06
CA ARG A 31 0.99 5.66 -12.17
C ARG A 31 0.73 5.15 -13.59
N SER A 32 -0.34 5.64 -14.24
CA SER A 32 -0.69 5.20 -15.60
C SER A 32 0.37 5.52 -16.66
N LYS A 33 1.37 6.33 -16.32
CA LYS A 33 2.51 6.66 -17.20
C LYS A 33 3.73 5.78 -16.96
N LEU A 34 3.73 4.98 -15.90
CA LEU A 34 4.84 4.07 -15.60
C LEU A 34 4.77 2.84 -16.49
N CYS A 35 5.87 2.51 -17.12
CA CYS A 35 5.97 1.28 -17.89
C CYS A 35 6.24 0.06 -16.99
N SER A 36 6.04 -1.14 -17.51
CA SER A 36 6.24 -2.39 -16.75
C SER A 36 7.65 -2.53 -16.18
N GLN A 37 8.66 -2.02 -16.89
CA GLN A 37 10.05 -2.06 -16.43
C GLN A 37 10.23 -1.14 -15.21
N GLU A 38 9.71 0.09 -15.23
CA GLU A 38 9.78 1.03 -14.11
C GLU A 38 9.06 0.49 -12.87
N LEU A 39 7.91 -0.18 -13.06
CA LEU A 39 7.17 -0.82 -11.98
C LEU A 39 7.99 -1.94 -11.32
N SER A 40 8.62 -2.81 -12.13
CA SER A 40 9.45 -3.91 -11.66
C SER A 40 10.70 -3.40 -10.93
N GLU A 41 11.42 -2.44 -11.51
CA GLU A 41 12.61 -1.84 -10.88
C GLU A 41 12.28 -1.16 -9.56
N ALA A 42 11.17 -0.44 -9.48
CA ALA A 42 10.71 0.18 -8.24
C ALA A 42 10.43 -0.87 -7.16
N SER A 43 9.75 -1.96 -7.51
CA SER A 43 9.47 -3.08 -6.59
C SER A 43 10.75 -3.69 -6.04
N ILE A 44 11.73 -3.99 -6.89
CA ILE A 44 13.02 -4.56 -6.49
C ILE A 44 13.77 -3.62 -5.54
N ARG A 45 13.82 -2.32 -5.84
CA ARG A 45 14.50 -1.33 -4.97
C ARG A 45 13.83 -1.23 -3.61
N ILE A 46 12.48 -1.20 -3.57
CA ILE A 46 11.72 -1.17 -2.32
C ILE A 46 11.99 -2.45 -1.51
N PHE A 47 11.96 -3.62 -2.15
CA PHE A 47 12.28 -4.88 -1.50
C PHE A 47 13.69 -4.88 -0.88
N ASN A 48 14.69 -4.39 -1.62
CA ASN A 48 16.06 -4.27 -1.13
C ASN A 48 16.16 -3.33 0.09
N HIS A 49 15.43 -2.21 0.11
CA HIS A 49 15.36 -1.33 1.28
C HIS A 49 14.71 -2.03 2.48
N ILE A 50 13.62 -2.78 2.26
CA ILE A 50 12.94 -3.54 3.32
C ILE A 50 13.89 -4.53 3.96
N LEU A 51 14.69 -5.25 3.17
CA LEU A 51 15.68 -6.22 3.68
C LEU A 51 16.85 -5.54 4.36
N ALA A 52 17.45 -4.54 3.72
CA ALA A 52 18.66 -3.87 4.23
C ALA A 52 18.40 -3.17 5.57
N ASP A 53 17.24 -2.55 5.72
CA ASP A 53 16.85 -1.83 6.92
C ASP A 53 16.12 -2.71 7.96
N LYS A 54 15.97 -4.02 7.67
CA LYS A 54 15.29 -5.01 8.53
C LYS A 54 13.91 -4.52 8.98
N LEU A 55 13.10 -4.08 8.02
CA LEU A 55 11.80 -3.45 8.32
C LEU A 55 10.69 -4.46 8.64
N ILE A 56 10.92 -5.74 8.46
CA ILE A 56 10.01 -6.81 8.86
C ILE A 56 10.37 -7.24 10.28
N GLU A 57 9.40 -7.13 11.17
CA GLU A 57 9.52 -7.50 12.58
C GLU A 57 8.57 -8.67 12.89
N GLY A 58 8.93 -9.51 13.87
CA GLY A 58 8.14 -10.67 14.29
C GLY A 58 8.22 -11.86 13.35
N ASN A 59 7.20 -12.72 13.38
CA ASN A 59 7.14 -13.97 12.62
C ASN A 59 6.02 -13.99 11.57
N LEU A 60 4.90 -13.32 11.83
CA LEU A 60 3.72 -13.31 10.98
C LEU A 60 3.59 -11.98 10.25
N VAL A 61 3.68 -12.03 8.92
CA VAL A 61 3.70 -10.85 8.06
C VAL A 61 2.48 -10.85 7.13
N MET A 62 1.74 -9.75 7.14
CA MET A 62 0.68 -9.54 6.17
C MET A 62 1.22 -8.82 4.93
N LEU A 63 1.15 -9.50 3.79
CA LEU A 63 1.44 -8.95 2.46
C LEU A 63 0.13 -8.78 1.69
N TYR A 64 0.07 -7.82 0.77
CA TYR A 64 -1.04 -7.75 -0.18
C TYR A 64 -0.69 -8.42 -1.51
N MET A 65 -1.69 -8.95 -2.21
CA MET A 65 -1.57 -9.41 -3.58
C MET A 65 -1.82 -8.22 -4.50
N SER A 66 -0.81 -7.83 -5.26
CA SER A 66 -0.88 -6.63 -6.10
C SER A 66 -1.91 -6.77 -7.21
N SER A 67 -2.75 -5.74 -7.39
CA SER A 67 -3.69 -5.64 -8.48
C SER A 67 -3.10 -4.87 -9.66
N HIS A 68 -3.02 -5.51 -10.82
CA HIS A 68 -2.63 -4.85 -12.07
C HIS A 68 -3.61 -3.75 -12.47
N ASN A 69 -4.92 -3.97 -12.27
CA ASN A 69 -5.95 -2.98 -12.59
C ASN A 69 -5.84 -1.70 -11.76
N LEU A 70 -5.37 -1.80 -10.53
CA LEU A 70 -5.12 -0.67 -9.65
C LEU A 70 -3.69 -0.11 -9.80
N GLN A 71 -2.87 -0.73 -10.66
CA GLN A 71 -1.45 -0.40 -10.82
C GLN A 71 -0.74 -0.33 -9.46
N GLU A 72 -1.02 -1.30 -8.60
CA GLU A 72 -0.33 -1.44 -7.33
C GLU A 72 1.12 -1.84 -7.55
N LEU A 73 1.96 -1.54 -6.58
CA LEU A 73 3.35 -1.96 -6.62
C LEU A 73 3.42 -3.49 -6.56
N PRO A 74 4.08 -4.17 -7.53
CA PRO A 74 4.21 -5.62 -7.53
C PRO A 74 4.86 -6.13 -6.23
N THR A 75 4.25 -7.15 -5.63
CA THR A 75 4.70 -7.75 -4.37
C THR A 75 5.36 -9.11 -4.53
N ASP A 76 5.54 -9.58 -5.78
CA ASP A 76 6.11 -10.90 -6.06
C ASP A 76 7.45 -11.14 -5.34
N ALA A 77 8.34 -10.14 -5.33
CA ALA A 77 9.61 -10.20 -4.62
C ALA A 77 9.41 -10.34 -3.09
N LEU A 78 8.39 -9.69 -2.52
CA LEU A 78 8.08 -9.77 -1.08
C LEU A 78 7.60 -11.17 -0.68
N PHE A 79 6.92 -11.90 -1.58
CA PHE A 79 6.49 -13.26 -1.28
C PHE A 79 7.66 -14.26 -1.12
N SER A 80 8.89 -13.90 -1.50
CA SER A 80 10.08 -14.68 -1.16
C SER A 80 10.35 -14.71 0.34
N LEU A 81 9.82 -13.75 1.12
CA LEU A 81 9.89 -13.73 2.58
C LEU A 81 9.25 -14.96 3.22
N SER A 82 8.35 -15.67 2.50
CA SER A 82 7.73 -16.92 2.96
C SER A 82 8.71 -18.07 3.28
N SER A 83 9.98 -17.91 2.94
CA SER A 83 11.03 -18.85 3.38
C SER A 83 11.46 -18.65 4.84
N ASN A 84 11.20 -17.46 5.41
CA ASN A 84 11.67 -17.08 6.75
C ASN A 84 10.53 -16.61 7.66
N TYR A 85 9.36 -16.30 7.12
CA TYR A 85 8.21 -15.75 7.83
C TYR A 85 6.94 -16.50 7.45
N ASP A 86 6.01 -16.58 8.38
CA ASP A 86 4.64 -16.96 8.08
C ASP A 86 3.94 -15.79 7.36
N ILE A 87 3.28 -16.09 6.26
CA ILE A 87 2.64 -15.05 5.44
C ILE A 87 1.12 -15.20 5.54
N CYS A 88 0.44 -14.09 5.78
CA CYS A 88 -0.98 -13.96 5.55
C CYS A 88 -1.26 -12.86 4.51
N VAL A 89 -2.43 -12.92 3.90
CA VAL A 89 -2.86 -11.97 2.87
C VAL A 89 -4.30 -11.51 3.12
N PRO A 90 -4.68 -10.31 2.65
CA PRO A 90 -6.04 -9.82 2.82
C PRO A 90 -7.04 -10.59 1.96
N LYS A 91 -8.22 -10.84 2.54
CA LYS A 91 -9.42 -11.33 1.87
C LYS A 91 -10.56 -10.36 2.15
N VAL A 92 -11.14 -9.80 1.11
CA VAL A 92 -12.29 -8.90 1.26
C VAL A 92 -13.54 -9.74 1.52
N ILE A 93 -14.21 -9.49 2.65
CA ILE A 93 -15.39 -10.25 3.06
C ILE A 93 -16.67 -9.65 2.49
N ASN A 94 -16.73 -8.32 2.43
CA ASN A 94 -17.91 -7.63 1.90
C ASN A 94 -17.59 -6.23 1.35
N LYS A 95 -18.57 -5.68 0.60
CA LYS A 95 -18.47 -4.32 0.00
C LYS A 95 -18.48 -3.19 1.04
N ASN A 96 -18.85 -3.47 2.28
CA ASN A 96 -18.89 -2.50 3.39
C ASN A 96 -17.49 -2.22 3.99
N GLY A 97 -16.45 -2.80 3.42
CA GLY A 97 -15.08 -2.51 3.79
C GLY A 97 -14.52 -3.39 4.91
N ILE A 98 -15.08 -4.56 5.12
CA ILE A 98 -14.51 -5.57 6.01
C ILE A 98 -13.49 -6.39 5.21
N MET A 99 -12.29 -6.46 5.77
CA MET A 99 -11.16 -7.21 5.25
C MET A 99 -10.61 -8.08 6.39
N GLU A 100 -10.38 -9.33 6.11
CA GLU A 100 -9.77 -10.28 7.03
C GLU A 100 -8.40 -10.73 6.52
N ALA A 101 -7.56 -11.23 7.41
CA ALA A 101 -6.30 -11.86 7.05
C ALA A 101 -6.50 -13.37 6.98
N VAL A 102 -5.95 -14.02 5.97
CA VAL A 102 -5.93 -15.47 5.83
C VAL A 102 -4.53 -15.98 5.58
N MET A 103 -4.20 -17.15 6.13
CA MET A 103 -2.90 -17.78 5.90
C MET A 103 -2.68 -18.04 4.42
N TRP A 104 -1.46 -17.78 3.98
CA TRP A 104 -1.04 -17.99 2.61
C TRP A 104 0.29 -18.77 2.54
N ASN A 105 0.38 -19.65 1.58
CA ASN A 105 1.63 -20.27 1.16
C ASN A 105 1.60 -20.49 -0.37
N LYS A 106 2.72 -20.92 -0.95
CA LYS A 106 2.86 -21.12 -2.40
C LYS A 106 1.86 -22.12 -3.01
N LYS A 107 1.22 -22.97 -2.20
CA LYS A 107 0.20 -23.95 -2.63
C LYS A 107 -1.22 -23.43 -2.43
N THR A 108 -1.40 -22.28 -1.77
CA THR A 108 -2.73 -21.69 -1.54
C THR A 108 -3.36 -21.32 -2.89
N PRO A 109 -4.49 -21.92 -3.28
CA PRO A 109 -5.18 -21.54 -4.50
C PRO A 109 -5.63 -20.09 -4.44
N THR A 110 -5.64 -19.43 -5.59
CA THR A 110 -6.12 -18.05 -5.69
C THR A 110 -7.21 -17.93 -6.74
N THR A 111 -8.07 -16.95 -6.61
CA THR A 111 -9.07 -16.55 -7.60
C THR A 111 -9.01 -15.07 -7.84
N THR A 112 -9.40 -14.63 -9.03
CA THR A 112 -9.50 -13.21 -9.32
C THR A 112 -10.97 -12.80 -9.29
N ASN A 113 -11.29 -11.82 -8.45
CA ASN A 113 -12.65 -11.32 -8.31
C ASN A 113 -13.08 -10.40 -9.48
N GLU A 114 -14.33 -9.96 -9.48
CA GLU A 114 -14.92 -9.09 -10.52
C GLU A 114 -14.17 -7.75 -10.71
N TRP A 115 -13.37 -7.31 -9.72
CA TRP A 115 -12.56 -6.09 -9.79
C TRP A 115 -11.11 -6.33 -10.23
N GLY A 116 -10.77 -7.57 -10.62
CA GLY A 116 -9.41 -7.94 -11.00
C GLY A 116 -8.43 -8.00 -9.83
N ILE A 117 -8.94 -8.17 -8.61
CA ILE A 117 -8.12 -8.37 -7.40
C ILE A 117 -7.97 -9.88 -7.20
N THR A 118 -6.72 -10.33 -7.08
CA THR A 118 -6.41 -11.72 -6.74
C THR A 118 -6.63 -11.92 -5.25
N GLU A 119 -7.41 -12.93 -4.89
CA GLU A 119 -7.74 -13.27 -3.51
C GLU A 119 -7.45 -14.76 -3.23
N PRO A 120 -7.00 -15.12 -2.03
CA PRO A 120 -6.75 -16.50 -1.66
C PRO A 120 -8.05 -17.27 -1.47
N GLN A 121 -8.08 -18.49 -1.94
CA GLN A 121 -9.12 -19.47 -1.64
C GLN A 121 -8.76 -20.23 -0.36
N SER A 122 -8.64 -19.50 0.76
CA SER A 122 -8.34 -20.04 2.07
C SER A 122 -9.40 -19.58 3.06
N ASP A 123 -9.76 -20.45 3.99
CA ASP A 123 -10.65 -20.17 5.11
C ASP A 123 -9.91 -20.26 6.46
N THR A 124 -8.58 -20.30 6.43
CA THR A 124 -7.75 -20.24 7.64
C THR A 124 -7.54 -18.78 8.01
N TYR A 125 -8.48 -18.21 8.72
CA TYR A 125 -8.46 -16.82 9.17
C TYR A 125 -7.46 -16.61 10.31
N ILE A 126 -6.84 -15.46 10.28
CA ILE A 126 -5.87 -14.99 11.29
C ILE A 126 -6.47 -13.80 12.03
N SER A 127 -6.43 -13.82 13.36
CA SER A 127 -6.75 -12.63 14.13
C SER A 127 -5.78 -11.50 13.84
N PRO A 128 -6.26 -10.28 13.52
CA PRO A 128 -5.39 -9.14 13.26
C PRO A 128 -4.40 -8.85 14.40
N GLU A 129 -4.76 -9.18 15.64
CA GLU A 129 -3.93 -8.99 16.83
C GLU A 129 -2.66 -9.86 16.83
N ASN A 130 -2.63 -10.95 16.06
CA ASN A 130 -1.48 -11.86 15.97
C ASN A 130 -0.48 -11.46 14.87
N ILE A 131 -0.77 -10.42 14.10
CA ILE A 131 0.08 -9.99 12.98
C ILE A 131 1.14 -9.04 13.51
N ASP A 132 2.40 -9.37 13.23
CA ASP A 132 3.56 -8.58 13.70
C ASP A 132 3.88 -7.43 12.76
N THR A 133 3.81 -7.68 11.44
CA THR A 133 4.09 -6.66 10.41
C THR A 133 3.00 -6.66 9.35
N VAL A 134 2.54 -5.46 8.96
CA VAL A 134 1.59 -5.27 7.85
C VAL A 134 2.22 -4.42 6.76
N VAL A 135 2.37 -4.98 5.56
CA VAL A 135 2.78 -4.23 4.37
C VAL A 135 1.53 -3.61 3.71
N VAL A 136 1.53 -2.29 3.58
CA VAL A 136 0.35 -1.50 3.21
C VAL A 136 0.53 -0.86 1.83
N PRO A 137 -0.34 -1.15 0.84
CA PRO A 137 -0.36 -0.44 -0.44
C PRO A 137 -0.94 0.96 -0.26
N LEU A 138 -0.37 1.94 -0.97
CA LEU A 138 -0.86 3.32 -0.92
C LEU A 138 -0.63 4.05 -2.23
N MET A 139 -1.43 5.07 -2.53
CA MET A 139 -1.31 5.93 -3.70
C MET A 139 -0.19 6.95 -3.53
N CYS A 140 -0.17 7.63 -2.40
CA CYS A 140 0.83 8.59 -1.97
C CYS A 140 0.76 8.80 -0.45
N PHE A 141 1.70 9.55 0.09
CA PHE A 141 1.79 9.86 1.52
C PHE A 141 2.34 11.26 1.75
N ASP A 142 2.21 11.78 2.98
CA ASP A 142 2.78 13.06 3.37
C ASP A 142 3.98 12.92 4.32
N LYS A 143 4.60 14.03 4.65
CA LYS A 143 5.77 14.09 5.53
C LYS A 143 5.49 13.74 7.00
N ALA A 144 4.22 13.55 7.37
CA ALA A 144 3.76 13.13 8.70
C ALA A 144 3.37 11.64 8.75
N GLY A 145 3.54 10.88 7.67
CA GLY A 145 3.20 9.46 7.61
C GLY A 145 1.74 9.15 7.31
N HIS A 146 0.90 10.18 7.08
CA HIS A 146 -0.46 9.95 6.62
C HIS A 146 -0.44 9.49 5.17
N ARG A 147 -1.35 8.59 4.83
CA ARG A 147 -1.43 8.03 3.48
C ARG A 147 -2.75 8.32 2.78
N VAL A 148 -2.69 8.32 1.47
CA VAL A 148 -3.86 8.24 0.60
C VAL A 148 -3.92 6.84 0.01
N GLY A 149 -4.95 6.09 0.38
CA GLY A 149 -5.27 4.79 -0.20
C GLY A 149 -6.26 4.93 -1.36
N PHE A 150 -6.82 3.80 -1.80
CA PHE A 150 -7.77 3.72 -2.92
C PHE A 150 -9.19 4.22 -2.58
N GLY A 151 -9.47 4.61 -1.34
CA GLY A 151 -10.71 5.30 -0.93
C GLY A 151 -11.77 4.41 -0.28
N LYS A 152 -11.51 3.14 -0.05
CA LYS A 152 -12.46 2.22 0.60
C LYS A 152 -12.25 2.07 2.12
N GLY A 153 -11.13 2.55 2.68
CA GLY A 153 -10.80 2.51 4.10
C GLY A 153 -10.56 1.11 4.67
N TYR A 154 -10.30 0.10 3.84
CA TYR A 154 -10.06 -1.28 4.29
C TYR A 154 -8.91 -1.36 5.30
N TYR A 155 -7.76 -0.77 4.97
CA TYR A 155 -6.59 -0.81 5.83
C TYR A 155 -6.75 0.01 7.11
N ASP A 156 -7.47 1.15 7.09
CA ASP A 156 -7.70 1.94 8.30
C ASP A 156 -8.54 1.16 9.32
N ARG A 157 -9.58 0.48 8.86
CA ARG A 157 -10.39 -0.39 9.73
C ARG A 157 -9.64 -1.63 10.18
N PHE A 158 -8.83 -2.22 9.30
CA PHE A 158 -8.06 -3.41 9.63
C PHE A 158 -6.97 -3.11 10.68
N LEU A 159 -6.16 -2.08 10.46
CA LEU A 159 -5.07 -1.71 11.35
C LEU A 159 -5.54 -1.33 12.76
N LYS A 160 -6.76 -0.81 12.91
CA LYS A 160 -7.38 -0.56 14.22
C LYS A 160 -7.70 -1.83 15.02
N ARG A 161 -7.76 -2.97 14.35
CA ARG A 161 -7.99 -4.28 14.97
C ARG A 161 -6.68 -5.02 15.26
N CYS A 162 -5.57 -4.56 14.70
CA CYS A 162 -4.26 -5.11 15.00
C CYS A 162 -3.81 -4.73 16.41
N TYR A 163 -2.80 -5.44 16.91
CA TYR A 163 -2.15 -5.05 18.15
C TYR A 163 -1.57 -3.63 18.01
N LYS A 164 -1.57 -2.86 19.11
CA LYS A 164 -1.16 -1.43 19.08
C LYS A 164 0.27 -1.20 18.58
N ASP A 165 1.15 -2.18 18.77
CA ASP A 165 2.56 -2.11 18.39
C ASP A 165 2.84 -2.81 17.06
N VAL A 166 1.79 -3.17 16.26
CA VAL A 166 1.96 -3.76 14.94
C VAL A 166 2.84 -2.87 14.07
N LYS A 167 3.85 -3.47 13.44
CA LYS A 167 4.71 -2.75 12.51
C LYS A 167 3.99 -2.50 11.19
N THR A 168 3.88 -1.25 10.78
CA THR A 168 3.24 -0.89 9.50
C THR A 168 4.28 -0.37 8.51
N VAL A 169 4.40 -1.03 7.36
CA VAL A 169 5.35 -0.71 6.30
C VAL A 169 4.59 -0.34 5.03
N GLY A 170 4.45 0.94 4.76
CA GLY A 170 3.87 1.44 3.51
C GLY A 170 4.84 1.30 2.35
N VAL A 171 4.32 1.03 1.14
CA VAL A 171 5.14 0.98 -0.08
C VAL A 171 4.58 1.94 -1.12
N SER A 172 5.42 2.80 -1.67
CA SER A 172 5.05 3.87 -2.60
C SER A 172 6.03 3.98 -3.76
N TYR A 173 5.50 4.19 -4.98
CA TYR A 173 6.34 4.56 -6.13
C TYR A 173 6.95 5.96 -5.99
N PHE A 174 6.27 6.84 -5.25
CA PHE A 174 6.53 8.27 -5.26
C PHE A 174 6.97 8.77 -3.90
N GLU A 175 7.75 9.84 -3.93
CA GLU A 175 8.16 10.60 -2.76
C GLU A 175 6.96 11.30 -2.09
N PRO A 176 7.07 11.71 -0.81
CA PRO A 176 5.97 12.33 -0.09
C PRO A 176 5.54 13.67 -0.70
N VAL A 177 4.25 13.97 -0.58
CA VAL A 177 3.74 15.34 -0.67
C VAL A 177 4.00 16.07 0.66
N ASP A 178 3.86 17.40 0.68
CA ASP A 178 4.09 18.14 1.92
C ASP A 178 3.04 17.82 2.98
N LYS A 179 1.75 17.93 2.62
CA LYS A 179 0.66 17.70 3.57
C LYS A 179 -0.64 17.25 2.91
N ILE A 180 -1.29 16.25 3.49
CA ILE A 180 -2.67 15.86 3.20
C ILE A 180 -3.57 16.72 4.10
N THR A 181 -4.52 17.46 3.51
CA THR A 181 -5.28 18.50 4.23
C THR A 181 -6.57 18.00 4.89
N ASP A 182 -7.10 16.87 4.45
CA ASP A 182 -8.34 16.25 4.89
C ASP A 182 -8.10 14.91 5.59
N VAL A 183 -7.05 14.88 6.45
CA VAL A 183 -6.81 13.75 7.34
C VAL A 183 -7.93 13.65 8.37
N GLU A 184 -8.48 12.46 8.54
CA GLU A 184 -9.57 12.16 9.46
C GLU A 184 -9.03 11.43 10.71
N THR A 185 -9.77 11.48 11.81
CA THR A 185 -9.45 10.73 13.04
C THR A 185 -9.51 9.22 12.85
N THR A 186 -10.14 8.78 11.77
CA THR A 186 -10.22 7.38 11.37
C THR A 186 -8.99 6.91 10.60
N ASP A 187 -8.19 7.80 10.05
CA ASP A 187 -6.97 7.45 9.33
C ASP A 187 -5.88 6.97 10.31
N VAL A 188 -5.16 5.94 9.92
CA VAL A 188 -4.04 5.41 10.69
C VAL A 188 -2.74 5.80 10.00
N ALA A 189 -1.88 6.59 10.66
CA ALA A 189 -0.54 6.86 10.16
C ALA A 189 0.32 5.60 10.18
N LEU A 190 1.29 5.49 9.26
CA LEU A 190 2.19 4.35 9.18
C LEU A 190 3.51 4.63 9.89
N ASN A 191 4.14 3.60 10.47
CA ASN A 191 5.45 3.73 11.12
C ASN A 191 6.57 4.01 10.13
N VAL A 192 6.49 3.33 8.97
CA VAL A 192 7.53 3.39 7.93
C VAL A 192 6.85 3.43 6.57
N ILE A 193 7.42 4.22 5.64
CA ILE A 193 7.05 4.17 4.22
C ILE A 193 8.32 4.08 3.38
N VAL A 194 8.33 3.11 2.46
CA VAL A 194 9.48 2.82 1.60
C VAL A 194 9.19 3.26 0.17
N THR A 195 10.10 4.03 -0.41
CA THR A 195 10.09 4.41 -1.83
C THR A 195 11.29 3.77 -2.53
N PRO A 196 11.36 3.79 -3.87
CA PRO A 196 12.57 3.33 -4.57
C PRO A 196 13.83 4.12 -4.23
N LYS A 197 13.72 5.30 -3.60
CA LYS A 197 14.85 6.18 -3.28
C LYS A 197 15.30 6.04 -1.84
N LYS A 198 14.38 5.92 -0.89
CA LYS A 198 14.73 5.84 0.53
C LYS A 198 13.58 5.36 1.43
N VAL A 199 13.91 5.14 2.68
CA VAL A 199 13.01 4.80 3.77
C VAL A 199 12.66 6.04 4.59
N TYR A 200 11.37 6.24 4.85
CA TYR A 200 10.81 7.28 5.72
C TYR A 200 10.30 6.64 6.99
N ARG A 201 10.67 7.18 8.16
CA ARG A 201 10.23 6.74 9.49
C ARG A 201 9.48 7.87 10.18
N PHE A 202 8.38 7.54 10.88
CA PHE A 202 7.47 8.47 11.52
C PHE A 202 7.25 8.11 12.99
#